data_7240fdb3022773a2355a1f20d8715b54
#
_entry.id   7240fdb3022773a2355a1f20d8715b54
#
_cell.length_a   1.000
_cell.length_b   1.000
_cell.length_c   1.000
_cell.angle_alpha   90.00
_cell.angle_beta   90.00
_cell.angle_gamma   90.00
#
_symmetry.space_group_name_H-M   'P 1'
#
loop_
_entity.id
_entity.type
_entity.pdbx_description
1 polymer ?
#
loop_
_entity_poly.entity_id
_entity_poly.type
_entity_poly.pdbx_seq_one_letter_code
_entity_poly.pdbx_strand_id
1 'polypeptide(L)'
;MRTAPRCAECSYGPSAVPSHHPPVSQERVIKAASAPQGEPPTGESGSGSAGADIAVELRGITKRFPGVVANHDIDITVRRGTVHALVGENGAGKSTLMKILYGMQRPDEGTITLDGTRADLHSPGDAIARGVGMVHQHFMLADNFTVLENIVLGAEKLHGIGGKARRKIQEISDAYGLGVRPDVLVEDLGVADRQRVEILKVLYRGARTLILDEPTAVLVPQEVDALFDNLRELKAEGLTVLFISHKLGEVLSVADAITVIRRGTTVASVDPAETTARHLAELMVGSALPTPEIRESTVTDKPMLAVEGLTVHDPQTGRPVCDDVTFTIHAGEVMGIAGVEGNGQAELVEAVMGMREAAEGALRLDGQDISRTPTRQRREGGIGYIPEDRHRHGLLLDAPLWENRILGHVTEAPNSKGAFLDPGAARRDTERIVTEYDVRTPGIDVPASSLSGGNQQKLIVGREMSHHPKLLIAAHPTRGVDVGAQAQIWDQIREARREGLAVLLISADLDELIGLSDSLRVMYRGRLVADADPAAITPEELGSAMTGAATGHLEHPDGPPPVPGARTPEDEPSEAVAGSQNDDHPREDGDTR
;
A
#
# COMPACT_ATOMS: atom_id res chain seq x y z
N MET A 1 -5.45 57.88 -14.67
CA MET A 1 -5.24 58.40 -16.03
C MET A 1 -3.84 58.02 -16.47
N ARG A 2 -3.73 57.03 -17.35
CA ARG A 2 -2.76 56.77 -18.43
C ARG A 2 -2.95 55.29 -18.81
N THR A 3 -3.66 55.11 -19.79
CA THR A 3 -3.75 54.42 -21.09
C THR A 3 -2.76 53.28 -21.30
N ALA A 4 -3.31 52.07 -21.50
CA ALA A 4 -2.67 50.90 -22.09
C ALA A 4 -2.51 51.06 -23.62
N PRO A 5 -1.54 50.41 -24.26
CA PRO A 5 -1.57 50.17 -25.70
C PRO A 5 -2.16 48.79 -26.06
N ARG A 6 -3.07 48.83 -27.01
CA ARG A 6 -3.57 47.70 -27.79
C ARG A 6 -2.44 47.19 -28.70
N CYS A 7 -2.33 45.88 -28.88
CA CYS A 7 -1.59 45.27 -29.96
C CYS A 7 -2.51 44.41 -30.84
N ALA A 8 -2.21 44.43 -32.12
CA ALA A 8 -3.01 44.15 -33.28
C ALA A 8 -3.29 42.66 -33.51
N GLU A 9 -4.40 42.44 -34.22
CA GLU A 9 -4.86 41.24 -34.89
C GLU A 9 -3.81 40.65 -35.85
N CYS A 10 -3.60 39.33 -35.77
CA CYS A 10 -3.10 38.53 -36.88
C CYS A 10 -4.11 37.42 -37.21
N SER A 11 -4.82 37.67 -38.28
CA SER A 11 -5.66 36.71 -38.99
C SER A 11 -4.80 35.72 -39.78
N TYR A 12 -4.98 34.41 -39.55
CA TYR A 12 -4.58 33.37 -40.50
C TYR A 12 -5.80 32.57 -40.92
N GLY A 13 -6.08 32.63 -42.22
CA GLY A 13 -7.12 31.87 -42.89
C GLY A 13 -6.69 30.42 -43.21
N PRO A 14 -7.63 29.52 -43.51
CA PRO A 14 -7.35 28.08 -43.68
C PRO A 14 -6.82 27.76 -45.08
N SER A 15 -5.67 27.08 -45.16
CA SER A 15 -5.15 26.49 -46.38
C SER A 15 -5.68 25.04 -46.53
N ALA A 16 -6.36 24.84 -47.69
CA ALA A 16 -6.87 23.56 -48.15
C ALA A 16 -5.76 22.56 -48.52
N VAL A 17 -5.93 21.31 -48.15
CA VAL A 17 -5.12 20.17 -48.61
C VAL A 17 -5.95 19.35 -49.57
N PRO A 18 -5.45 18.96 -50.75
CA PRO A 18 -6.22 18.25 -51.75
C PRO A 18 -6.25 16.74 -51.46
N SER A 19 -7.47 16.18 -51.59
CA SER A 19 -7.77 14.74 -51.55
C SER A 19 -7.39 14.05 -52.87
N HIS A 20 -6.53 13.03 -52.82
CA HIS A 20 -6.37 12.06 -53.90
C HIS A 20 -6.78 10.68 -53.41
N HIS A 21 -7.89 10.19 -53.90
CA HIS A 21 -8.26 8.77 -53.91
C HIS A 21 -7.94 8.18 -55.30
N PRO A 22 -7.31 6.98 -55.39
CA PRO A 22 -7.40 6.15 -56.61
C PRO A 22 -8.54 5.13 -56.49
N PRO A 23 -9.06 4.64 -57.62
CA PRO A 23 -10.34 3.94 -57.71
C PRO A 23 -10.26 2.43 -57.45
N VAL A 24 -11.40 1.92 -56.96
CA VAL A 24 -11.72 0.52 -56.76
C VAL A 24 -11.81 -0.19 -58.11
N SER A 25 -11.15 -1.36 -58.24
CA SER A 25 -11.35 -2.31 -59.32
C SER A 25 -12.05 -3.55 -58.81
N GLN A 26 -13.16 -3.87 -59.47
CA GLN A 26 -14.03 -5.04 -59.26
C GLN A 26 -13.43 -6.31 -59.88
N GLU A 27 -13.92 -7.43 -59.34
CA GLU A 27 -14.09 -8.76 -59.91
C GLU A 27 -12.91 -9.69 -60.14
N ARG A 28 -12.94 -10.81 -59.38
CA ARG A 28 -12.98 -12.14 -60.04
C ARG A 28 -13.58 -13.21 -59.12
N VAL A 29 -14.73 -13.70 -59.59
CA VAL A 29 -15.36 -14.96 -59.19
C VAL A 29 -14.55 -16.11 -59.79
N ILE A 30 -14.15 -17.13 -59.02
CA ILE A 30 -13.79 -18.46 -59.54
C ILE A 30 -14.42 -19.53 -58.64
N LYS A 31 -15.04 -20.43 -59.35
CA LYS A 31 -15.85 -21.60 -59.05
C LYS A 31 -15.29 -22.60 -58.06
N ALA A 32 -16.22 -23.25 -57.39
CA ALA A 32 -16.12 -24.52 -56.69
C ALA A 32 -15.56 -25.67 -57.56
N ALA A 33 -14.75 -26.52 -56.97
CA ALA A 33 -14.47 -27.86 -57.46
C ALA A 33 -14.54 -28.85 -56.27
N SER A 34 -15.26 -29.92 -56.56
CA SER A 34 -15.77 -31.01 -55.74
C SER A 34 -14.68 -31.90 -55.10
N ALA A 35 -15.05 -32.51 -53.98
CA ALA A 35 -14.35 -33.51 -53.16
C ALA A 35 -13.98 -34.81 -53.91
N PRO A 36 -13.12 -35.61 -53.29
CA PRO A 36 -13.47 -37.02 -53.15
C PRO A 36 -13.54 -37.50 -51.68
N GLN A 37 -14.51 -38.41 -51.47
CA GLN A 37 -14.77 -39.16 -50.28
C GLN A 37 -13.68 -40.18 -50.02
N GLY A 38 -13.23 -40.28 -48.78
CA GLY A 38 -12.41 -41.37 -48.28
C GLY A 38 -12.86 -41.73 -46.86
N GLU A 39 -13.20 -43.00 -46.66
CA GLU A 39 -13.74 -43.63 -45.45
C GLU A 39 -12.84 -43.50 -44.20
N PRO A 40 -13.39 -43.65 -42.97
CA PRO A 40 -12.71 -43.35 -41.71
C PRO A 40 -11.87 -44.53 -41.17
N PRO A 41 -10.80 -44.26 -40.46
CA PRO A 41 -10.25 -45.24 -39.49
C PRO A 41 -10.85 -44.98 -38.11
N THR A 42 -11.29 -46.10 -37.56
CA THR A 42 -11.80 -46.29 -36.19
C THR A 42 -10.78 -46.00 -35.12
N GLY A 43 -11.21 -45.32 -34.08
CA GLY A 43 -10.78 -45.51 -32.72
C GLY A 43 -9.55 -44.77 -32.27
N GLU A 44 -9.77 -43.68 -31.49
CA GLU A 44 -9.13 -43.54 -30.20
C GLU A 44 -9.90 -42.46 -29.43
N SER A 45 -10.50 -42.87 -28.33
CA SER A 45 -11.17 -42.04 -27.34
C SER A 45 -10.15 -41.31 -26.49
N GLY A 46 -10.28 -39.98 -26.35
CA GLY A 46 -9.64 -39.29 -25.24
C GLY A 46 -8.91 -38.00 -25.59
N SER A 47 -9.63 -36.91 -25.92
CA SER A 47 -9.17 -35.54 -25.67
C SER A 47 -10.28 -34.53 -25.99
N GLY A 48 -11.31 -34.48 -25.17
CA GLY A 48 -12.45 -33.59 -25.37
C GLY A 48 -12.98 -33.03 -24.04
N SER A 49 -12.14 -32.33 -23.23
CA SER A 49 -12.66 -31.51 -22.14
C SER A 49 -11.71 -30.40 -21.67
N ALA A 50 -10.50 -30.27 -22.17
CA ALA A 50 -9.56 -29.28 -21.69
C ALA A 50 -9.85 -27.83 -22.10
N GLY A 51 -10.70 -27.60 -23.12
CA GLY A 51 -11.00 -26.24 -23.60
C GLY A 51 -12.25 -25.59 -23.01
N ALA A 52 -13.13 -26.36 -22.38
CA ALA A 52 -14.41 -25.87 -21.87
C ALA A 52 -14.32 -25.15 -20.50
N ASP A 53 -13.20 -25.31 -19.80
CA ASP A 53 -12.98 -24.82 -18.43
C ASP A 53 -12.16 -23.51 -18.34
N ILE A 54 -11.73 -22.95 -19.46
CA ILE A 54 -10.93 -21.73 -19.49
C ILE A 54 -11.83 -20.52 -19.74
N ALA A 55 -11.80 -19.54 -18.82
CA ALA A 55 -12.48 -18.27 -18.95
C ALA A 55 -11.64 -17.23 -19.71
N VAL A 56 -10.35 -17.10 -19.37
CA VAL A 56 -9.43 -16.15 -20.00
C VAL A 56 -8.13 -16.86 -20.35
N GLU A 57 -7.68 -16.66 -21.57
CA GLU A 57 -6.36 -17.08 -22.02
C GLU A 57 -5.67 -15.93 -22.72
N LEU A 58 -4.50 -15.55 -22.23
CA LEU A 58 -3.59 -14.58 -22.80
C LEU A 58 -2.36 -15.33 -23.28
N ARG A 59 -1.94 -15.14 -24.55
CA ARG A 59 -0.76 -15.80 -25.11
C ARG A 59 0.13 -14.81 -25.82
N GLY A 60 1.39 -14.78 -25.45
CA GLY A 60 2.43 -13.96 -26.08
C GLY A 60 2.18 -12.46 -25.97
N ILE A 61 1.45 -11.99 -24.95
CA ILE A 61 1.07 -10.59 -24.83
C ILE A 61 2.29 -9.72 -24.62
N THR A 62 2.54 -8.85 -25.61
CA THR A 62 3.63 -7.88 -25.57
C THR A 62 3.08 -6.46 -25.70
N LYS A 63 3.57 -5.54 -24.83
CA LYS A 63 3.22 -4.12 -24.87
C LYS A 63 4.46 -3.26 -24.66
N ARG A 64 4.67 -2.34 -25.62
CA ARG A 64 5.79 -1.39 -25.61
C ARG A 64 5.27 0.03 -25.48
N PHE A 65 5.95 0.81 -24.69
CA PHE A 65 5.82 2.27 -24.61
C PHE A 65 7.16 2.92 -24.96
N PRO A 66 7.19 4.22 -25.30
CA PRO A 66 8.45 4.91 -25.55
C PRO A 66 9.45 4.71 -24.39
N GLY A 67 10.55 4.01 -24.67
CA GLY A 67 11.61 3.75 -23.68
C GLY A 67 11.37 2.58 -22.72
N VAL A 68 10.20 1.92 -22.74
CA VAL A 68 9.87 0.82 -21.80
C VAL A 68 9.09 -0.29 -22.47
N VAL A 69 9.49 -1.54 -22.24
CA VAL A 69 8.68 -2.73 -22.54
C VAL A 69 7.92 -3.10 -21.27
N ALA A 70 6.63 -2.79 -21.22
CA ALA A 70 5.81 -3.02 -20.03
C ALA A 70 5.38 -4.48 -19.85
N ASN A 71 5.09 -5.17 -20.96
CA ASN A 71 4.84 -6.61 -21.02
C ASN A 71 5.61 -7.22 -22.18
N HIS A 72 6.17 -8.38 -21.99
CA HIS A 72 6.94 -9.12 -22.97
C HIS A 72 6.62 -10.60 -22.89
N ASP A 73 6.00 -11.13 -23.95
CA ASP A 73 5.66 -12.56 -24.11
C ASP A 73 4.93 -13.14 -22.87
N ILE A 74 3.87 -12.47 -22.43
CA ILE A 74 3.10 -12.88 -21.24
C ILE A 74 2.08 -13.94 -21.62
N ASP A 75 2.13 -15.07 -20.92
CA ASP A 75 1.15 -16.14 -20.98
C ASP A 75 0.41 -16.26 -19.64
N ILE A 76 -0.92 -16.26 -19.68
CA ILE A 76 -1.81 -16.48 -18.52
C ILE A 76 -3.01 -17.31 -18.95
N THR A 77 -3.35 -18.31 -18.15
CA THR A 77 -4.57 -19.10 -18.29
C THR A 77 -5.39 -19.03 -17.00
N VAL A 78 -6.63 -18.55 -17.08
CA VAL A 78 -7.55 -18.42 -15.95
C VAL A 78 -8.68 -19.40 -16.12
N ARG A 79 -8.90 -20.26 -15.14
CA ARG A 79 -10.00 -21.22 -15.11
C ARG A 79 -11.32 -20.54 -14.75
N ARG A 80 -12.41 -21.04 -15.31
CA ARG A 80 -13.76 -20.54 -15.01
C ARG A 80 -14.14 -20.84 -13.55
N GLY A 81 -14.81 -19.88 -12.90
CA GLY A 81 -15.29 -20.05 -11.53
C GLY A 81 -14.16 -20.16 -10.48
N THR A 82 -13.00 -19.53 -10.76
CA THR A 82 -11.87 -19.47 -9.83
C THR A 82 -11.48 -18.04 -9.51
N VAL A 83 -10.83 -17.85 -8.37
CA VAL A 83 -10.09 -16.63 -8.04
C VAL A 83 -8.63 -16.84 -8.45
N HIS A 84 -8.20 -16.17 -9.49
CA HIS A 84 -6.85 -16.21 -10.01
C HIS A 84 -6.10 -14.95 -9.61
N ALA A 85 -5.09 -15.08 -8.76
CA ALA A 85 -4.28 -13.95 -8.33
C ALA A 85 -3.15 -13.65 -9.30
N LEU A 86 -2.93 -12.37 -9.57
CA LEU A 86 -1.81 -11.85 -10.34
C LEU A 86 -0.91 -11.03 -9.41
N VAL A 87 0.28 -11.55 -9.11
CA VAL A 87 1.23 -10.93 -8.19
C VAL A 87 2.49 -10.46 -8.91
N GLY A 88 3.19 -9.51 -8.33
CA GLY A 88 4.44 -8.96 -8.89
C GLY A 88 4.75 -7.60 -8.28
N GLU A 89 5.98 -7.13 -8.43
CA GLU A 89 6.39 -5.80 -7.96
C GLU A 89 5.61 -4.67 -8.64
N ASN A 90 5.64 -3.47 -8.04
CA ASN A 90 5.11 -2.27 -8.68
C ASN A 90 5.92 -1.98 -9.96
N GLY A 91 5.20 -1.72 -11.07
CA GLY A 91 5.86 -1.58 -12.38
C GLY A 91 6.15 -2.90 -13.09
N ALA A 92 5.82 -4.07 -12.53
CA ALA A 92 6.02 -5.37 -13.19
C ALA A 92 5.12 -5.59 -14.43
N GLY A 93 4.18 -4.68 -14.73
CA GLY A 93 3.31 -4.76 -15.90
C GLY A 93 1.88 -5.27 -15.63
N LYS A 94 1.51 -5.58 -14.38
CA LYS A 94 0.19 -6.13 -14.00
C LYS A 94 -0.98 -5.27 -14.47
N SER A 95 -1.00 -4.00 -14.06
CA SER A 95 -2.09 -3.08 -14.43
C SER A 95 -2.12 -2.77 -15.93
N THR A 96 -0.98 -2.80 -16.63
CA THR A 96 -0.91 -2.70 -18.10
C THR A 96 -1.60 -3.90 -18.74
N LEU A 97 -1.31 -5.12 -18.26
CA LEU A 97 -1.94 -6.34 -18.76
C LEU A 97 -3.45 -6.34 -18.53
N MET A 98 -3.92 -5.89 -17.37
CA MET A 98 -5.35 -5.78 -17.09
C MET A 98 -6.02 -4.71 -17.95
N LYS A 99 -5.38 -3.57 -18.19
CA LYS A 99 -5.87 -2.57 -19.15
C LYS A 99 -5.99 -3.11 -20.57
N ILE A 100 -5.10 -4.04 -20.96
CA ILE A 100 -5.20 -4.75 -22.24
C ILE A 100 -6.41 -5.70 -22.24
N LEU A 101 -6.57 -6.52 -21.19
CA LEU A 101 -7.71 -7.44 -21.07
C LEU A 101 -9.06 -6.70 -20.97
N TYR A 102 -9.07 -5.51 -20.39
CA TYR A 102 -10.27 -4.67 -20.32
C TYR A 102 -10.49 -3.78 -21.57
N GLY A 103 -9.61 -3.86 -22.59
CA GLY A 103 -9.73 -3.10 -23.85
C GLY A 103 -9.40 -1.62 -23.76
N MET A 104 -8.78 -1.16 -22.68
CA MET A 104 -8.27 0.23 -22.54
C MET A 104 -6.98 0.45 -23.32
N GLN A 105 -6.24 -0.61 -23.57
CA GLN A 105 -4.99 -0.60 -24.33
C GLN A 105 -4.97 -1.80 -25.27
N ARG A 106 -4.32 -1.65 -26.44
CA ARG A 106 -4.10 -2.76 -27.36
C ARG A 106 -2.75 -3.38 -27.12
N PRO A 107 -2.61 -4.70 -27.12
CA PRO A 107 -1.31 -5.35 -27.19
C PRO A 107 -0.65 -5.03 -28.53
N ASP A 108 0.68 -5.00 -28.55
CA ASP A 108 1.46 -4.87 -29.79
C ASP A 108 1.63 -6.24 -30.46
N GLU A 109 1.70 -7.32 -29.64
CA GLU A 109 1.78 -8.72 -30.07
C GLU A 109 0.94 -9.59 -29.11
N GLY A 110 0.62 -10.81 -29.57
CA GLY A 110 -0.10 -11.80 -28.79
C GLY A 110 -1.58 -11.90 -29.09
N THR A 111 -2.26 -12.77 -28.36
CA THR A 111 -3.70 -13.07 -28.55
C THR A 111 -4.43 -13.15 -27.23
N ILE A 112 -5.69 -12.72 -27.24
CA ILE A 112 -6.63 -12.81 -26.12
C ILE A 112 -7.73 -13.77 -26.52
N THR A 113 -8.02 -14.76 -25.70
CA THR A 113 -9.15 -15.67 -25.85
C THR A 113 -10.06 -15.56 -24.62
N LEU A 114 -11.35 -15.35 -24.83
CA LEU A 114 -12.37 -15.29 -23.79
C LEU A 114 -13.40 -16.39 -24.05
N ASP A 115 -13.67 -17.22 -23.05
CA ASP A 115 -14.59 -18.35 -23.14
C ASP A 115 -14.33 -19.24 -24.38
N GLY A 116 -13.04 -19.50 -24.71
CA GLY A 116 -12.62 -20.28 -25.87
C GLY A 116 -12.72 -19.56 -27.21
N THR A 117 -13.15 -18.30 -27.24
CA THR A 117 -13.28 -17.52 -28.48
C THR A 117 -12.25 -16.39 -28.51
N ARG A 118 -11.51 -16.28 -29.62
CA ARG A 118 -10.57 -15.18 -29.82
C ARG A 118 -11.26 -13.83 -29.69
N ALA A 119 -10.74 -12.97 -28.86
CA ALA A 119 -11.25 -11.64 -28.58
C ALA A 119 -10.31 -10.56 -29.12
N ASP A 120 -10.83 -9.68 -29.95
CA ASP A 120 -10.16 -8.46 -30.38
C ASP A 120 -10.85 -7.28 -29.66
N LEU A 121 -10.18 -6.75 -28.63
CA LEU A 121 -10.73 -5.74 -27.72
C LEU A 121 -10.17 -4.37 -28.10
N HIS A 122 -11.04 -3.48 -28.55
CA HIS A 122 -10.68 -2.13 -28.98
C HIS A 122 -11.13 -1.05 -28.01
N SER A 123 -12.03 -1.42 -27.09
CA SER A 123 -12.61 -0.52 -26.10
C SER A 123 -13.08 -1.30 -24.87
N PRO A 124 -13.25 -0.64 -23.70
CA PRO A 124 -13.92 -1.23 -22.53
C PRO A 124 -15.33 -1.76 -22.86
N GLY A 125 -16.04 -1.12 -23.82
CA GLY A 125 -17.33 -1.60 -24.28
C GLY A 125 -17.28 -2.99 -24.91
N ASP A 126 -16.22 -3.32 -25.65
CA ASP A 126 -16.02 -4.65 -26.24
C ASP A 126 -15.77 -5.72 -25.16
N ALA A 127 -15.01 -5.37 -24.12
CA ALA A 127 -14.74 -6.25 -22.98
C ALA A 127 -16.03 -6.51 -22.18
N ILE A 128 -16.80 -5.46 -21.88
CA ILE A 128 -18.09 -5.55 -21.18
C ILE A 128 -19.08 -6.41 -21.99
N ALA A 129 -19.18 -6.21 -23.29
CA ALA A 129 -20.05 -7.02 -24.16
C ALA A 129 -19.70 -8.51 -24.18
N ARG A 130 -18.43 -8.85 -23.83
CA ARG A 130 -17.95 -10.24 -23.67
C ARG A 130 -17.99 -10.74 -22.23
N GLY A 131 -18.55 -9.95 -21.31
CA GLY A 131 -18.70 -10.31 -19.90
C GLY A 131 -17.45 -10.07 -19.05
N VAL A 132 -16.51 -9.25 -19.49
CA VAL A 132 -15.37 -8.83 -18.68
C VAL A 132 -15.67 -7.48 -18.04
N GLY A 133 -15.54 -7.39 -16.71
CA GLY A 133 -15.71 -6.17 -15.95
C GLY A 133 -14.49 -5.87 -15.10
N MET A 134 -14.27 -4.59 -14.77
CA MET A 134 -13.12 -4.17 -13.98
C MET A 134 -13.54 -3.20 -12.89
N VAL A 135 -13.08 -3.46 -11.66
CA VAL A 135 -13.08 -2.52 -10.55
C VAL A 135 -11.67 -1.95 -10.43
N HIS A 136 -11.56 -0.64 -10.52
CA HIS A 136 -10.30 0.07 -10.50
C HIS A 136 -9.80 0.32 -9.07
N GLN A 137 -8.51 0.54 -8.90
CA GLN A 137 -7.86 0.86 -7.62
C GLN A 137 -8.47 2.10 -6.94
N HIS A 138 -8.90 3.11 -7.73
CA HIS A 138 -9.63 4.27 -7.25
C HIS A 138 -11.10 4.16 -7.66
N PHE A 139 -12.00 4.45 -6.72
CA PHE A 139 -13.44 4.39 -6.99
C PHE A 139 -13.85 5.36 -8.10
N MET A 140 -14.61 4.83 -9.05
CA MET A 140 -15.17 5.60 -10.17
C MET A 140 -16.65 5.92 -9.90
N LEU A 141 -16.94 6.42 -8.68
CA LEU A 141 -18.27 6.80 -8.23
C LEU A 141 -18.38 8.32 -8.13
N ALA A 142 -19.57 8.85 -8.47
CA ALA A 142 -19.91 10.25 -8.26
C ALA A 142 -20.53 10.39 -6.86
N ASP A 143 -19.88 11.13 -5.97
CA ASP A 143 -20.28 11.24 -4.56
C ASP A 143 -21.67 11.83 -4.36
N ASN A 144 -22.04 12.81 -5.19
CA ASN A 144 -23.35 13.49 -5.17
C ASN A 144 -24.49 12.71 -5.84
N PHE A 145 -24.26 11.49 -6.29
CA PHE A 145 -25.28 10.60 -6.88
C PHE A 145 -25.65 9.50 -5.90
N THR A 146 -26.89 9.01 -6.03
CA THR A 146 -27.31 7.79 -5.34
C THR A 146 -26.58 6.57 -5.91
N VAL A 147 -26.58 5.47 -5.14
CA VAL A 147 -26.08 4.17 -5.60
C VAL A 147 -26.77 3.75 -6.92
N LEU A 148 -28.11 3.90 -6.98
CA LEU A 148 -28.87 3.59 -8.20
C LEU A 148 -28.36 4.38 -9.40
N GLU A 149 -28.20 5.70 -9.26
CA GLU A 149 -27.73 6.57 -10.35
C GLU A 149 -26.32 6.21 -10.79
N ASN A 150 -25.41 5.93 -9.86
CA ASN A 150 -24.05 5.50 -10.17
C ASN A 150 -24.00 4.17 -10.94
N ILE A 151 -24.82 3.19 -10.58
CA ILE A 151 -24.85 1.88 -11.24
C ILE A 151 -25.43 1.99 -12.64
N VAL A 152 -26.51 2.76 -12.79
CA VAL A 152 -27.25 2.88 -14.06
C VAL A 152 -26.53 3.79 -15.05
N LEU A 153 -25.71 4.72 -14.59
CA LEU A 153 -24.98 5.67 -15.44
C LEU A 153 -24.20 4.97 -16.55
N GLY A 154 -24.55 5.26 -17.81
CA GLY A 154 -23.98 4.60 -19.01
C GLY A 154 -24.51 3.19 -19.28
N ALA A 155 -25.48 2.71 -18.50
CA ALA A 155 -26.16 1.42 -18.66
C ALA A 155 -27.70 1.55 -18.76
N GLU A 156 -28.21 2.76 -19.03
CA GLU A 156 -29.65 3.08 -19.02
C GLU A 156 -30.46 2.22 -20.01
N LYS A 157 -29.80 1.77 -21.08
CA LYS A 157 -30.41 0.91 -22.11
C LYS A 157 -30.76 -0.50 -21.61
N LEU A 158 -30.13 -0.97 -20.53
CA LEU A 158 -30.36 -2.34 -20.03
C LEU A 158 -31.72 -2.47 -19.33
N HIS A 159 -32.01 -1.60 -18.37
CA HIS A 159 -33.21 -1.70 -17.53
C HIS A 159 -33.89 -0.33 -17.28
N GLY A 160 -33.49 0.74 -18.00
CA GLY A 160 -33.91 2.12 -17.73
C GLY A 160 -33.30 2.70 -16.46
N ILE A 161 -33.87 3.82 -15.97
CA ILE A 161 -33.38 4.58 -14.80
C ILE A 161 -34.35 4.53 -13.61
N GLY A 162 -35.40 3.72 -13.66
CA GLY A 162 -36.48 3.72 -12.68
C GLY A 162 -36.62 2.39 -11.91
N GLY A 163 -37.89 2.06 -11.58
CA GLY A 163 -38.20 0.90 -10.71
C GLY A 163 -37.74 -0.48 -11.24
N LYS A 164 -37.52 -0.64 -12.58
CA LYS A 164 -36.97 -1.88 -13.13
C LYS A 164 -35.46 -2.01 -12.79
N ALA A 165 -34.71 -0.93 -12.98
CA ALA A 165 -33.29 -0.90 -12.62
C ALA A 165 -33.11 -1.13 -11.13
N ARG A 166 -33.89 -0.45 -10.28
CA ARG A 166 -33.88 -0.63 -8.82
C ARG A 166 -34.09 -2.09 -8.42
N ARG A 167 -35.13 -2.75 -8.95
CA ARG A 167 -35.39 -4.17 -8.67
C ARG A 167 -34.22 -5.05 -9.09
N LYS A 168 -33.66 -4.79 -10.29
CA LYS A 168 -32.52 -5.58 -10.77
C LYS A 168 -31.27 -5.41 -9.94
N ILE A 169 -31.01 -4.19 -9.47
CA ILE A 169 -29.90 -3.90 -8.53
C ILE A 169 -30.12 -4.65 -7.22
N GLN A 170 -31.34 -4.62 -6.66
CA GLN A 170 -31.65 -5.35 -5.43
C GLN A 170 -31.52 -6.86 -5.60
N GLU A 171 -32.05 -7.42 -6.70
CA GLU A 171 -31.92 -8.84 -7.03
C GLU A 171 -30.45 -9.30 -7.07
N ILE A 172 -29.57 -8.50 -7.72
CA ILE A 172 -28.15 -8.81 -7.80
C ILE A 172 -27.49 -8.65 -6.43
N SER A 173 -27.79 -7.56 -5.70
CA SER A 173 -27.27 -7.32 -4.36
C SER A 173 -27.61 -8.46 -3.40
N ASP A 174 -28.86 -8.96 -3.46
CA ASP A 174 -29.33 -10.06 -2.60
C ASP A 174 -28.71 -11.41 -3.02
N ALA A 175 -28.59 -11.65 -4.34
CA ALA A 175 -28.03 -12.90 -4.86
C ALA A 175 -26.54 -13.08 -4.51
N TYR A 176 -25.81 -11.99 -4.39
CA TYR A 176 -24.36 -11.99 -4.10
C TYR A 176 -24.02 -11.46 -2.71
N GLY A 177 -24.97 -11.37 -1.78
CA GLY A 177 -24.73 -10.96 -0.40
C GLY A 177 -24.14 -9.56 -0.20
N LEU A 178 -24.25 -8.66 -1.21
CA LEU A 178 -23.57 -7.36 -1.19
C LEU A 178 -24.19 -6.34 -0.22
N GLY A 179 -25.48 -6.51 0.15
CA GLY A 179 -26.17 -5.67 1.14
C GLY A 179 -26.30 -4.19 0.76
N VAL A 180 -26.24 -3.87 -0.53
CA VAL A 180 -26.22 -2.49 -1.03
C VAL A 180 -27.63 -1.91 -1.14
N ARG A 181 -27.84 -0.66 -0.65
CA ARG A 181 -29.10 0.06 -0.70
C ARG A 181 -29.11 1.06 -1.85
N PRO A 182 -30.03 0.95 -2.84
CA PRO A 182 -30.01 1.77 -4.05
C PRO A 182 -30.20 3.27 -3.86
N ASP A 183 -30.84 3.69 -2.78
CA ASP A 183 -31.29 5.08 -2.57
C ASP A 183 -30.36 5.95 -1.72
N VAL A 184 -29.27 5.37 -1.20
CA VAL A 184 -28.29 6.07 -0.38
C VAL A 184 -27.37 6.89 -1.29
N LEU A 185 -27.01 8.10 -0.88
CA LEU A 185 -25.97 8.88 -1.56
C LEU A 185 -24.60 8.22 -1.37
N VAL A 186 -23.76 8.27 -2.40
CA VAL A 186 -22.43 7.65 -2.32
C VAL A 186 -21.54 8.38 -1.32
N GLU A 187 -21.73 9.70 -1.12
CA GLU A 187 -20.99 10.46 -0.10
C GLU A 187 -21.23 9.98 1.33
N ASP A 188 -22.40 9.39 1.61
CA ASP A 188 -22.76 8.83 2.92
C ASP A 188 -22.22 7.40 3.16
N LEU A 189 -21.58 6.79 2.16
CA LEU A 189 -21.09 5.42 2.22
C LEU A 189 -19.64 5.36 2.75
N GLY A 190 -19.38 4.39 3.62
CA GLY A 190 -18.02 3.97 3.99
C GLY A 190 -17.25 3.37 2.81
N VAL A 191 -15.94 3.21 2.99
CA VAL A 191 -15.03 2.72 1.93
C VAL A 191 -15.42 1.33 1.44
N ALA A 192 -15.73 0.40 2.35
CA ALA A 192 -16.16 -0.96 2.02
C ALA A 192 -17.47 -0.99 1.24
N ASP A 193 -18.44 -0.14 1.59
CA ASP A 193 -19.71 -0.06 0.87
C ASP A 193 -19.53 0.53 -0.53
N ARG A 194 -18.68 1.53 -0.70
CA ARG A 194 -18.32 2.08 -2.02
C ARG A 194 -17.73 0.99 -2.93
N GLN A 195 -16.90 0.12 -2.38
CA GLN A 195 -16.34 -1.00 -3.11
C GLN A 195 -17.41 -2.01 -3.54
N ARG A 196 -18.35 -2.35 -2.65
CA ARG A 196 -19.49 -3.21 -2.99
C ARG A 196 -20.35 -2.61 -4.10
N VAL A 197 -20.51 -1.28 -4.11
CA VAL A 197 -21.21 -0.56 -5.18
C VAL A 197 -20.46 -0.68 -6.52
N GLU A 198 -19.12 -0.58 -6.54
CA GLU A 198 -18.34 -0.78 -7.78
C GLU A 198 -18.46 -2.22 -8.30
N ILE A 199 -18.42 -3.23 -7.43
CA ILE A 199 -18.64 -4.63 -7.81
C ILE A 199 -20.05 -4.79 -8.37
N LEU A 200 -21.07 -4.27 -7.69
CA LEU A 200 -22.47 -4.35 -8.12
C LEU A 200 -22.70 -3.67 -9.46
N LYS A 201 -22.06 -2.52 -9.71
CA LYS A 201 -22.08 -1.78 -10.98
C LYS A 201 -21.58 -2.62 -12.17
N VAL A 202 -20.53 -3.39 -11.94
CA VAL A 202 -19.94 -4.28 -12.94
C VAL A 202 -20.83 -5.51 -13.17
N LEU A 203 -21.38 -6.11 -12.11
CA LEU A 203 -22.32 -7.24 -12.20
C LEU A 203 -23.62 -6.86 -12.87
N TYR A 204 -24.15 -5.65 -12.61
CA TYR A 204 -25.35 -5.12 -13.27
C TYR A 204 -25.20 -5.05 -14.80
N ARG A 205 -23.97 -4.87 -15.28
CA ARG A 205 -23.64 -4.87 -16.72
C ARG A 205 -23.41 -6.25 -17.30
N GLY A 206 -23.56 -7.32 -16.49
CA GLY A 206 -23.49 -8.71 -16.92
C GLY A 206 -22.09 -9.30 -16.96
N ALA A 207 -21.17 -8.82 -16.12
CA ALA A 207 -19.84 -9.39 -16.01
C ALA A 207 -19.90 -10.84 -15.50
N ARG A 208 -19.09 -11.70 -16.11
CA ARG A 208 -18.83 -13.09 -15.72
C ARG A 208 -17.37 -13.29 -15.31
N THR A 209 -16.51 -12.41 -15.79
CA THR A 209 -15.11 -12.30 -15.39
C THR A 209 -14.90 -10.92 -14.77
N LEU A 210 -14.50 -10.88 -13.52
CA LEU A 210 -14.29 -9.67 -12.73
C LEU A 210 -12.80 -9.44 -12.51
N ILE A 211 -12.29 -8.29 -12.91
CA ILE A 211 -10.93 -7.83 -12.63
C ILE A 211 -10.98 -6.91 -11.43
N LEU A 212 -10.21 -7.20 -10.37
CA LEU A 212 -10.06 -6.38 -9.18
C LEU A 212 -8.58 -5.90 -9.10
N ASP A 213 -8.36 -4.60 -9.27
CA ASP A 213 -7.02 -4.01 -9.24
C ASP A 213 -6.75 -3.40 -7.86
N GLU A 214 -5.96 -4.09 -7.02
CA GLU A 214 -5.60 -3.73 -5.64
C GLU A 214 -6.81 -3.36 -4.75
N PRO A 215 -7.83 -4.21 -4.64
CA PRO A 215 -9.10 -3.84 -4.01
C PRO A 215 -9.02 -3.65 -2.48
N THR A 216 -7.94 -4.07 -1.85
CA THR A 216 -7.74 -4.01 -0.38
C THR A 216 -6.84 -2.83 0.05
N ALA A 217 -6.40 -1.99 -0.90
CA ALA A 217 -5.41 -0.95 -0.62
C ALA A 217 -5.87 0.10 0.41
N VAL A 218 -7.19 0.29 0.55
CA VAL A 218 -7.81 1.32 1.43
C VAL A 218 -8.74 0.73 2.50
N LEU A 219 -8.79 -0.60 2.63
CA LEU A 219 -9.65 -1.32 3.57
C LEU A 219 -8.92 -1.61 4.89
N VAL A 220 -9.66 -1.57 5.99
CA VAL A 220 -9.17 -2.11 7.28
C VAL A 220 -9.28 -3.64 7.29
N PRO A 221 -8.54 -4.38 8.16
CA PRO A 221 -8.50 -5.84 8.15
C PRO A 221 -9.88 -6.51 8.16
N GLN A 222 -10.82 -6.03 8.97
CA GLN A 222 -12.17 -6.57 9.07
C GLN A 222 -13.00 -6.38 7.77
N GLU A 223 -12.72 -5.30 7.03
CA GLU A 223 -13.34 -5.06 5.72
C GLU A 223 -12.73 -5.93 4.63
N VAL A 224 -11.42 -6.28 4.76
CA VAL A 224 -10.74 -7.23 3.87
C VAL A 224 -11.37 -8.61 4.00
N ASP A 225 -11.60 -9.10 5.24
CA ASP A 225 -12.26 -10.38 5.47
C ASP A 225 -13.66 -10.42 4.85
N ALA A 226 -14.46 -9.36 5.06
CA ALA A 226 -15.78 -9.24 4.47
C ALA A 226 -15.74 -9.22 2.93
N LEU A 227 -14.72 -8.59 2.33
CA LEU A 227 -14.51 -8.63 0.88
C LEU A 227 -14.21 -10.06 0.41
N PHE A 228 -13.34 -10.79 1.11
CA PHE A 228 -12.99 -12.16 0.72
C PHE A 228 -14.16 -13.13 0.86
N ASP A 229 -15.01 -12.95 1.87
CA ASP A 229 -16.27 -13.70 1.96
C ASP A 229 -17.16 -13.42 0.75
N ASN A 230 -17.33 -12.16 0.36
CA ASN A 230 -18.07 -11.81 -0.86
C ASN A 230 -17.43 -12.44 -2.11
N LEU A 231 -16.08 -12.49 -2.22
CA LEU A 231 -15.42 -13.13 -3.37
C LEU A 231 -15.65 -14.64 -3.40
N ARG A 232 -15.72 -15.30 -2.24
CA ARG A 232 -16.07 -16.74 -2.14
C ARG A 232 -17.51 -16.99 -2.59
N GLU A 233 -18.45 -16.11 -2.20
CA GLU A 233 -19.85 -16.18 -2.67
C GLU A 233 -19.95 -15.96 -4.18
N LEU A 234 -19.32 -14.93 -4.74
CA LEU A 234 -19.27 -14.65 -6.17
C LEU A 234 -18.71 -15.85 -6.97
N LYS A 235 -17.65 -16.47 -6.45
CA LYS A 235 -17.04 -17.68 -7.03
C LYS A 235 -18.02 -18.88 -6.98
N ALA A 236 -18.72 -19.08 -5.86
CA ALA A 236 -19.69 -20.16 -5.70
C ALA A 236 -20.85 -20.05 -6.71
N GLU A 237 -21.23 -18.82 -7.09
CA GLU A 237 -22.20 -18.51 -8.15
C GLU A 237 -21.60 -18.59 -9.58
N GLY A 238 -20.34 -19.04 -9.71
CA GLY A 238 -19.68 -19.30 -10.99
C GLY A 238 -18.98 -18.11 -11.63
N LEU A 239 -18.81 -16.99 -10.93
CA LEU A 239 -17.98 -15.89 -11.44
C LEU A 239 -16.50 -16.27 -11.42
N THR A 240 -15.78 -15.76 -12.40
CA THR A 240 -14.32 -15.85 -12.47
C THR A 240 -13.73 -14.52 -12.00
N VAL A 241 -12.76 -14.55 -11.11
CA VAL A 241 -12.14 -13.35 -10.56
C VAL A 241 -10.64 -13.33 -10.87
N LEU A 242 -10.16 -12.23 -11.46
CA LEU A 242 -8.74 -11.89 -11.53
C LEU A 242 -8.46 -10.86 -10.43
N PHE A 243 -7.65 -11.24 -9.46
CA PHE A 243 -7.33 -10.47 -8.27
C PHE A 243 -5.88 -10.00 -8.32
N ILE A 244 -5.66 -8.70 -8.38
CA ILE A 244 -4.32 -8.11 -8.35
C ILE A 244 -4.05 -7.61 -6.94
N SER A 245 -3.00 -8.13 -6.31
CA SER A 245 -2.50 -7.64 -5.03
C SER A 245 -0.99 -7.81 -4.94
N HIS A 246 -0.35 -7.02 -4.10
CA HIS A 246 1.03 -7.19 -3.67
C HIS A 246 1.12 -7.72 -2.23
N LYS A 247 0.00 -7.82 -1.52
CA LYS A 247 -0.10 -8.37 -0.17
C LYS A 247 -0.26 -9.90 -0.24
N LEU A 248 0.83 -10.60 0.00
CA LEU A 248 0.92 -12.03 -0.27
C LEU A 248 0.07 -12.89 0.66
N GLY A 249 -0.12 -12.46 1.92
CA GLY A 249 -1.05 -13.10 2.87
C GLY A 249 -2.49 -13.11 2.35
N GLU A 250 -2.96 -11.97 1.81
CA GLU A 250 -4.28 -11.85 1.21
C GLU A 250 -4.45 -12.78 0.01
N VAL A 251 -3.43 -12.82 -0.86
CA VAL A 251 -3.43 -13.69 -2.05
C VAL A 251 -3.54 -15.16 -1.67
N LEU A 252 -2.75 -15.61 -0.69
CA LEU A 252 -2.77 -16.99 -0.22
C LEU A 252 -4.10 -17.39 0.44
N SER A 253 -4.83 -16.42 1.04
CA SER A 253 -6.10 -16.70 1.74
C SER A 253 -7.30 -16.87 0.80
N VAL A 254 -7.26 -16.30 -0.43
CA VAL A 254 -8.44 -16.22 -1.31
C VAL A 254 -8.24 -16.84 -2.70
N ALA A 255 -7.00 -16.95 -3.20
CA ALA A 255 -6.73 -17.42 -4.55
C ALA A 255 -6.82 -18.94 -4.68
N ASP A 256 -7.25 -19.42 -5.86
CA ASP A 256 -7.17 -20.81 -6.29
C ASP A 256 -5.95 -21.10 -7.17
N ALA A 257 -5.39 -20.04 -7.78
CA ALA A 257 -4.16 -20.12 -8.57
C ALA A 257 -3.48 -18.75 -8.55
N ILE A 258 -2.16 -18.73 -8.63
CA ILE A 258 -1.36 -17.52 -8.59
C ILE A 258 -0.42 -17.48 -9.79
N THR A 259 -0.41 -16.37 -10.52
CA THR A 259 0.60 -16.09 -11.55
C THR A 259 1.52 -14.96 -11.09
N VAL A 260 2.83 -15.20 -11.13
CA VAL A 260 3.86 -14.23 -10.76
C VAL A 260 4.39 -13.53 -12.00
N ILE A 261 4.29 -12.20 -12.04
CA ILE A 261 4.87 -11.35 -13.10
C ILE A 261 6.04 -10.56 -12.52
N ARG A 262 7.18 -10.60 -13.23
CA ARG A 262 8.36 -9.82 -12.90
C ARG A 262 8.97 -9.21 -14.15
N ARG A 263 9.25 -7.89 -14.10
CA ARG A 263 9.86 -7.12 -15.21
C ARG A 263 9.18 -7.34 -16.57
N GLY A 264 7.85 -7.42 -16.55
CA GLY A 264 7.04 -7.57 -17.74
C GLY A 264 6.92 -8.98 -18.29
N THR A 265 7.41 -10.01 -17.60
CA THR A 265 7.34 -11.42 -18.03
C THR A 265 6.65 -12.29 -16.98
N THR A 266 5.99 -13.37 -17.40
CA THR A 266 5.49 -14.43 -16.50
C THR A 266 6.70 -15.24 -15.99
N VAL A 267 6.84 -15.31 -14.65
CA VAL A 267 7.94 -16.05 -14.00
C VAL A 267 7.51 -17.45 -13.59
N ALA A 268 6.33 -17.54 -12.97
CA ALA A 268 5.79 -18.79 -12.46
C ALA A 268 4.26 -18.73 -12.40
N SER A 269 3.63 -19.90 -12.45
CA SER A 269 2.24 -20.12 -12.06
C SER A 269 2.25 -21.18 -10.97
N VAL A 270 1.72 -20.86 -9.78
CA VAL A 270 1.84 -21.69 -8.59
C VAL A 270 0.47 -21.93 -7.94
N ASP A 271 0.38 -23.06 -7.26
CA ASP A 271 -0.78 -23.40 -6.42
C ASP A 271 -0.61 -22.76 -5.03
N PRO A 272 -1.62 -22.03 -4.52
CA PRO A 272 -1.56 -21.43 -3.18
C PRO A 272 -1.31 -22.47 -2.08
N ALA A 273 -1.81 -23.70 -2.23
CA ALA A 273 -1.64 -24.77 -1.25
C ALA A 273 -0.21 -25.33 -1.18
N GLU A 274 0.58 -25.15 -2.24
CA GLU A 274 1.95 -25.66 -2.37
C GLU A 274 3.03 -24.55 -2.21
N THR A 275 2.62 -23.32 -1.86
CA THR A 275 3.54 -22.18 -1.78
C THR A 275 3.40 -21.42 -0.46
N THR A 276 4.35 -20.52 -0.19
CA THR A 276 4.35 -19.66 0.98
C THR A 276 4.52 -18.20 0.55
N ALA A 277 4.14 -17.25 1.42
CA ALA A 277 4.34 -15.81 1.18
C ALA A 277 5.81 -15.51 0.87
N ARG A 278 6.74 -16.13 1.61
CA ARG A 278 8.18 -15.98 1.38
C ARG A 278 8.59 -16.46 -0.02
N HIS A 279 8.14 -17.64 -0.44
CA HIS A 279 8.48 -18.17 -1.77
C HIS A 279 7.91 -17.31 -2.90
N LEU A 280 6.67 -16.81 -2.74
CA LEU A 280 6.09 -15.84 -3.68
C LEU A 280 6.90 -14.56 -3.76
N ALA A 281 7.31 -14.01 -2.61
CA ALA A 281 8.14 -12.82 -2.56
C ALA A 281 9.50 -13.03 -3.24
N GLU A 282 10.16 -14.18 -3.04
CA GLU A 282 11.40 -14.56 -3.72
C GLU A 282 11.22 -14.66 -5.24
N LEU A 283 10.12 -15.22 -5.73
CA LEU A 283 9.77 -15.25 -7.15
C LEU A 283 9.55 -13.84 -7.72
N MET A 284 8.89 -12.97 -6.96
CA MET A 284 8.62 -11.59 -7.37
C MET A 284 9.90 -10.76 -7.46
N VAL A 285 10.77 -10.84 -6.47
CA VAL A 285 12.04 -10.08 -6.39
C VAL A 285 13.11 -10.72 -7.29
N GLY A 286 13.15 -12.04 -7.33
CA GLY A 286 14.10 -12.82 -8.13
C GLY A 286 15.43 -13.12 -7.43
N SER A 287 15.47 -12.93 -6.13
CA SER A 287 16.57 -13.32 -5.24
C SER A 287 15.98 -13.90 -3.95
N ALA A 288 16.75 -14.74 -3.26
CA ALA A 288 16.37 -15.18 -1.94
C ALA A 288 16.23 -13.98 -1.01
N LEU A 289 15.13 -13.93 -0.26
CA LEU A 289 14.94 -12.90 0.77
C LEU A 289 15.83 -13.24 1.97
N PRO A 290 16.43 -12.23 2.62
CA PRO A 290 17.16 -12.44 3.86
C PRO A 290 16.28 -13.19 4.86
N THR A 291 16.83 -14.19 5.52
CA THR A 291 16.13 -14.85 6.62
C THR A 291 16.00 -13.83 7.76
N PRO A 292 14.85 -13.72 8.42
CA PRO A 292 14.77 -12.93 9.65
C PRO A 292 15.80 -13.51 10.62
N GLU A 293 16.93 -12.81 10.80
CA GLU A 293 17.88 -13.16 11.86
C GLU A 293 17.18 -12.99 13.20
N ILE A 294 17.54 -13.85 14.16
CA ILE A 294 17.15 -13.70 15.56
C ILE A 294 17.48 -12.26 15.94
N ARG A 295 16.48 -11.49 16.38
CA ARG A 295 16.64 -10.08 16.68
C ARG A 295 17.60 -9.93 17.87
N GLU A 296 18.87 -9.64 17.62
CA GLU A 296 19.73 -9.10 18.68
C GLU A 296 19.21 -7.69 19.00
N SER A 297 18.84 -7.47 20.24
CA SER A 297 18.44 -6.15 20.71
C SER A 297 19.62 -5.19 20.57
N THR A 298 19.42 -4.11 19.83
CA THR A 298 20.39 -3.01 19.69
C THR A 298 20.04 -1.83 20.61
N VAL A 299 18.98 -1.95 21.37
CA VAL A 299 18.48 -0.93 22.29
C VAL A 299 19.47 -0.71 23.41
N THR A 300 19.82 0.54 23.65
CA THR A 300 20.72 0.97 24.73
C THR A 300 19.93 1.72 25.80
N ASP A 301 20.56 1.95 26.98
CA ASP A 301 19.93 2.74 28.07
C ASP A 301 19.91 4.26 27.78
N LYS A 302 20.46 4.72 26.65
CA LYS A 302 20.57 6.15 26.34
C LYS A 302 19.27 6.67 25.74
N PRO A 303 18.49 7.54 26.45
CA PRO A 303 17.30 8.17 25.87
C PRO A 303 17.71 9.12 24.74
N MET A 304 17.09 8.93 23.58
CA MET A 304 17.34 9.74 22.39
C MET A 304 16.20 10.75 22.16
N LEU A 305 14.96 10.30 22.20
CA LEU A 305 13.79 11.17 22.20
C LEU A 305 12.99 10.93 23.49
N ALA A 306 12.71 11.98 24.25
CA ALA A 306 11.76 11.95 25.35
C ALA A 306 10.60 12.91 25.03
N VAL A 307 9.39 12.41 25.12
CA VAL A 307 8.13 13.14 25.00
C VAL A 307 7.41 13.02 26.32
N GLU A 308 7.13 14.15 26.98
CA GLU A 308 6.58 14.20 28.34
C GLU A 308 5.29 15.04 28.33
N GLY A 309 4.13 14.43 28.54
CA GLY A 309 2.84 15.11 28.68
C GLY A 309 2.44 15.97 27.48
N LEU A 310 2.78 15.53 26.26
CA LEU A 310 2.54 16.32 25.05
C LEU A 310 1.06 16.43 24.73
N THR A 311 0.55 17.68 24.72
CA THR A 311 -0.82 18.00 24.34
C THR A 311 -0.82 18.98 23.17
N VAL A 312 -1.55 18.63 22.12
CA VAL A 312 -1.71 19.40 20.88
C VAL A 312 -3.19 19.63 20.61
N HIS A 313 -3.58 20.87 20.33
CA HIS A 313 -4.95 21.21 20.00
C HIS A 313 -5.14 21.43 18.50
N ASP A 314 -6.29 21.03 17.99
CA ASP A 314 -6.75 21.42 16.67
C ASP A 314 -7.04 22.93 16.65
N PRO A 315 -6.43 23.70 15.74
CA PRO A 315 -6.57 25.16 15.73
C PRO A 315 -7.99 25.65 15.36
N GLN A 316 -8.81 24.82 14.73
CA GLN A 316 -10.16 25.17 14.30
C GLN A 316 -11.21 24.85 15.35
N THR A 317 -11.09 23.68 15.99
CA THR A 317 -12.07 23.17 16.94
C THR A 317 -11.68 23.41 18.39
N GLY A 318 -10.40 23.69 18.69
CA GLY A 318 -9.85 23.81 20.03
C GLY A 318 -9.82 22.51 20.82
N ARG A 319 -10.13 21.36 20.20
CA ARG A 319 -10.10 20.05 20.85
C ARG A 319 -8.70 19.48 20.85
N PRO A 320 -8.30 18.70 21.86
CA PRO A 320 -7.04 17.98 21.84
C PRO A 320 -7.06 16.92 20.75
N VAL A 321 -6.04 16.92 19.88
CA VAL A 321 -5.76 15.90 18.87
C VAL A 321 -4.60 14.99 19.29
N CYS A 322 -3.72 15.48 20.20
CA CYS A 322 -2.88 14.69 21.07
C CYS A 322 -3.17 15.13 22.51
N ASP A 323 -3.28 14.19 23.43
CA ASP A 323 -3.74 14.44 24.80
C ASP A 323 -2.90 13.62 25.79
N ASP A 324 -1.98 14.30 26.49
CA ASP A 324 -1.07 13.75 27.50
C ASP A 324 -0.20 12.59 26.98
N VAL A 325 0.40 12.76 25.78
CA VAL A 325 1.23 11.74 25.16
C VAL A 325 2.60 11.72 25.81
N THR A 326 3.00 10.56 26.39
CA THR A 326 4.27 10.37 27.08
C THR A 326 4.94 9.07 26.64
N PHE A 327 6.19 9.16 26.15
CA PHE A 327 7.04 8.01 25.82
C PHE A 327 8.50 8.43 25.69
N THR A 328 9.39 7.41 25.70
CA THR A 328 10.83 7.61 25.47
C THR A 328 11.31 6.59 24.44
N ILE A 329 12.13 7.05 23.49
CA ILE A 329 12.83 6.19 22.52
C ILE A 329 14.32 6.23 22.83
N HIS A 330 14.94 5.06 22.91
CA HIS A 330 16.36 4.92 23.21
C HIS A 330 17.21 4.81 21.94
N ALA A 331 18.50 5.07 22.06
CA ALA A 331 19.42 4.87 20.94
C ALA A 331 19.45 3.38 20.54
N GLY A 332 19.33 3.12 19.23
CA GLY A 332 19.22 1.78 18.67
C GLY A 332 17.83 1.14 18.78
N GLU A 333 16.80 1.90 19.22
CA GLU A 333 15.41 1.44 19.34
C GLU A 333 14.57 1.87 18.14
N VAL A 334 13.73 0.98 17.66
CA VAL A 334 12.59 1.28 16.78
C VAL A 334 11.32 1.18 17.61
N MET A 335 10.73 2.32 17.95
CA MET A 335 9.39 2.37 18.57
C MET A 335 8.34 2.54 17.50
N GLY A 336 7.41 1.57 17.39
CA GLY A 336 6.26 1.63 16.50
C GLY A 336 5.05 2.27 17.17
N ILE A 337 4.36 3.17 16.45
CA ILE A 337 3.03 3.67 16.85
C ILE A 337 2.01 3.16 15.85
N ALA A 338 1.17 2.25 16.31
CA ALA A 338 0.02 1.72 15.59
C ALA A 338 -1.21 2.61 15.80
N GLY A 339 -2.09 2.65 14.80
CA GLY A 339 -3.37 3.36 14.91
C GLY A 339 -3.99 3.61 13.55
N VAL A 340 -5.33 3.71 13.51
CA VAL A 340 -6.05 4.10 12.29
C VAL A 340 -5.78 5.57 11.98
N GLU A 341 -5.67 5.91 10.70
CA GLU A 341 -5.44 7.29 10.22
C GLU A 341 -6.45 8.27 10.85
N GLY A 342 -5.95 9.42 11.33
CA GLY A 342 -6.77 10.43 12.02
C GLY A 342 -6.86 10.27 13.54
N ASN A 343 -6.12 9.35 14.15
CA ASN A 343 -6.08 9.17 15.61
C ASN A 343 -5.06 10.07 16.33
N GLY A 344 -4.37 11.00 15.62
CA GLY A 344 -3.43 11.95 16.22
C GLY A 344 -1.96 11.71 15.86
N GLN A 345 -1.65 10.67 15.08
CA GLN A 345 -0.26 10.34 14.70
C GLN A 345 0.41 11.45 13.88
N ALA A 346 -0.32 12.02 12.92
CA ALA A 346 0.20 13.11 12.08
C ALA A 346 0.51 14.36 12.93
N GLU A 347 -0.38 14.71 13.86
CA GLU A 347 -0.22 15.85 14.75
C GLU A 347 0.93 15.64 15.74
N LEU A 348 1.13 14.41 16.22
CA LEU A 348 2.29 14.04 17.01
C LEU A 348 3.59 14.26 16.24
N VAL A 349 3.66 13.78 14.99
CA VAL A 349 4.84 14.00 14.12
C VAL A 349 5.07 15.48 13.88
N GLU A 350 4.02 16.24 13.53
CA GLU A 350 4.11 17.69 13.33
C GLU A 350 4.63 18.42 14.57
N ALA A 351 4.19 18.02 15.77
CA ALA A 351 4.65 18.60 17.02
C ALA A 351 6.12 18.24 17.29
N VAL A 352 6.54 16.97 17.12
CA VAL A 352 7.95 16.54 17.30
C VAL A 352 8.85 17.22 16.27
N MET A 353 8.37 17.43 15.03
CA MET A 353 9.11 18.15 13.99
C MET A 353 9.12 19.68 14.20
N GLY A 354 8.29 20.23 15.07
CA GLY A 354 8.14 21.67 15.28
C GLY A 354 7.39 22.39 14.16
N MET A 355 6.55 21.66 13.42
CA MET A 355 5.63 22.20 12.42
C MET A 355 4.32 22.66 13.04
N ARG A 356 3.99 22.15 14.24
CA ARG A 356 2.84 22.51 15.06
C ARG A 356 3.31 22.80 16.47
N GLU A 357 2.74 23.85 17.10
CA GLU A 357 3.02 24.16 18.49
C GLU A 357 2.26 23.20 19.42
N ALA A 358 2.98 22.68 20.42
CA ALA A 358 2.36 21.98 21.53
C ALA A 358 1.77 23.00 22.53
N ALA A 359 0.57 22.70 23.03
CA ALA A 359 -0.06 23.52 24.06
C ALA A 359 0.60 23.27 25.41
N GLU A 360 0.93 22.01 25.70
CA GLU A 360 1.54 21.55 26.95
C GLU A 360 2.58 20.45 26.66
N GLY A 361 3.44 20.17 27.63
CA GLY A 361 4.43 19.11 27.59
C GLY A 361 5.84 19.57 27.25
N ALA A 362 6.77 18.61 27.26
CA ALA A 362 8.17 18.83 26.95
C ALA A 362 8.69 17.80 25.92
N LEU A 363 9.58 18.27 25.05
CA LEU A 363 10.27 17.45 24.05
C LEU A 363 11.78 17.57 24.24
N ARG A 364 12.48 16.44 24.40
CA ARG A 364 13.95 16.42 24.50
C ARG A 364 14.54 15.49 23.45
N LEU A 365 15.57 15.97 22.75
CA LEU A 365 16.38 15.19 21.82
C LEU A 365 17.82 15.09 22.37
N ASP A 366 18.31 13.87 22.61
CA ASP A 366 19.66 13.62 23.16
C ASP A 366 19.92 14.48 24.44
N GLY A 367 18.88 14.57 25.30
CA GLY A 367 18.87 15.35 26.53
C GLY A 367 18.67 16.85 26.39
N GLN A 368 18.67 17.41 25.17
CA GLN A 368 18.43 18.83 24.91
C GLN A 368 16.95 19.14 24.75
N ASP A 369 16.45 20.16 25.42
CA ASP A 369 15.07 20.63 25.26
C ASP A 369 14.89 21.28 23.88
N ILE A 370 13.99 20.67 23.09
CA ILE A 370 13.62 21.14 21.75
C ILE A 370 12.17 21.64 21.67
N SER A 371 11.45 21.77 22.79
CA SER A 371 10.02 22.07 22.83
C SER A 371 9.65 23.34 22.03
N ARG A 372 10.50 24.35 22.07
CA ARG A 372 10.32 25.62 21.36
C ARG A 372 11.25 25.86 20.18
N THR A 373 12.02 24.82 19.81
CA THR A 373 13.00 24.91 18.73
C THR A 373 12.28 24.81 17.39
N PRO A 374 12.53 25.71 16.41
CA PRO A 374 11.89 25.65 15.10
C PRO A 374 12.37 24.43 14.29
N THR A 375 11.56 23.96 13.35
CA THR A 375 11.76 22.75 12.53
C THR A 375 13.17 22.65 11.94
N ARG A 376 13.69 23.74 11.36
CA ARG A 376 15.03 23.76 10.78
C ARG A 376 16.11 23.37 11.81
N GLN A 377 16.08 23.95 13.01
CA GLN A 377 17.06 23.66 14.05
C GLN A 377 16.92 22.24 14.61
N ARG A 378 15.70 21.70 14.65
CA ARG A 378 15.48 20.28 15.03
C ARG A 378 16.10 19.34 14.00
N ARG A 379 15.96 19.65 12.70
CA ARG A 379 16.61 18.88 11.62
C ARG A 379 18.13 18.97 11.72
N GLU A 380 18.68 20.19 11.82
CA GLU A 380 20.12 20.42 12.03
C GLU A 380 20.63 19.78 13.35
N GLY A 381 19.76 19.58 14.35
CA GLY A 381 20.02 18.85 15.60
C GLY A 381 20.10 17.34 15.46
N GLY A 382 19.72 16.80 14.30
CA GLY A 382 19.80 15.38 13.96
C GLY A 382 18.47 14.66 13.87
N ILE A 383 17.36 15.34 13.50
CA ILE A 383 16.08 14.68 13.17
C ILE A 383 15.96 14.50 11.66
N GLY A 384 15.92 13.24 11.19
CA GLY A 384 15.50 12.86 9.84
C GLY A 384 13.99 12.65 9.79
N TYR A 385 13.37 12.91 8.64
CA TYR A 385 11.92 12.77 8.49
C TYR A 385 11.52 12.18 7.13
N ILE A 386 10.93 11.01 7.15
CA ILE A 386 10.26 10.37 6.01
C ILE A 386 8.76 10.66 6.15
N PRO A 387 8.16 11.52 5.30
CA PRO A 387 6.77 11.90 5.43
C PRO A 387 5.82 10.84 4.88
N GLU A 388 4.60 10.78 5.42
CA GLU A 388 3.53 9.92 4.96
C GLU A 388 3.14 10.19 3.49
N ASP A 389 2.91 11.47 3.15
CA ASP A 389 2.65 11.89 1.75
C ASP A 389 3.92 12.48 1.14
N ARG A 390 4.63 11.62 0.38
CA ARG A 390 5.87 12.01 -0.30
C ARG A 390 5.69 13.09 -1.36
N HIS A 391 4.51 13.18 -2.00
CA HIS A 391 4.25 14.15 -3.05
C HIS A 391 3.94 15.53 -2.49
N ARG A 392 3.32 15.59 -1.31
CA ARG A 392 2.95 16.83 -0.65
C ARG A 392 4.07 17.38 0.24
N HIS A 393 4.78 16.50 0.94
CA HIS A 393 5.72 16.90 1.99
C HIS A 393 7.16 16.40 1.77
N GLY A 394 7.36 15.46 0.85
CA GLY A 394 8.65 14.80 0.65
C GLY A 394 9.45 15.27 -0.54
N LEU A 395 8.80 15.65 -1.66
CA LEU A 395 9.45 15.92 -2.93
C LEU A 395 8.90 17.16 -3.62
N LEU A 396 9.77 17.86 -4.32
CA LEU A 396 9.44 18.84 -5.35
C LEU A 396 9.40 18.09 -6.70
N LEU A 397 8.20 17.67 -7.12
CA LEU A 397 8.02 16.76 -8.24
C LEU A 397 8.60 17.26 -9.56
N ASP A 398 8.51 18.58 -9.83
CA ASP A 398 9.00 19.22 -11.05
C ASP A 398 10.49 19.60 -10.99
N ALA A 399 11.12 19.50 -9.79
CA ALA A 399 12.53 19.81 -9.60
C ALA A 399 13.42 18.58 -9.86
N PRO A 400 14.67 18.81 -10.31
CA PRO A 400 15.63 17.72 -10.52
C PRO A 400 15.99 16.99 -9.22
N LEU A 401 16.50 15.77 -9.34
CA LEU A 401 16.81 14.92 -8.17
C LEU A 401 17.84 15.57 -7.24
N TRP A 402 18.84 16.28 -7.78
CA TRP A 402 19.85 16.94 -6.96
C TRP A 402 19.28 18.09 -6.10
N GLU A 403 18.24 18.80 -6.57
CA GLU A 403 17.53 19.80 -5.75
C GLU A 403 16.68 19.12 -4.68
N ASN A 404 16.02 18.02 -5.03
CA ASN A 404 15.27 17.21 -4.07
C ASN A 404 16.19 16.61 -2.99
N ARG A 405 17.45 16.26 -3.31
CA ARG A 405 18.42 15.75 -2.35
C ARG A 405 18.77 16.76 -1.27
N ILE A 406 18.93 18.03 -1.64
CA ILE A 406 19.30 19.09 -0.69
C ILE A 406 18.12 19.68 0.08
N LEU A 407 16.89 19.29 -0.26
CA LEU A 407 15.68 19.79 0.41
C LEU A 407 15.73 19.49 1.91
N GLY A 408 15.69 20.55 2.72
CA GLY A 408 15.85 20.46 4.17
C GLY A 408 17.29 20.42 4.68
N HIS A 409 18.30 20.34 3.79
CA HIS A 409 19.73 20.23 4.09
C HIS A 409 20.59 21.27 3.36
N VAL A 410 19.98 22.38 2.94
CA VAL A 410 20.64 23.42 2.12
C VAL A 410 21.78 24.15 2.84
N THR A 411 21.82 24.11 4.17
CA THR A 411 22.81 24.80 4.99
C THR A 411 23.92 23.89 5.51
N GLU A 412 23.81 22.58 5.25
CA GLU A 412 24.73 21.58 5.74
C GLU A 412 25.79 21.20 4.70
N ALA A 413 26.97 20.79 5.16
CA ALA A 413 27.97 20.21 4.27
C ALA A 413 27.48 18.83 3.78
N PRO A 414 27.80 18.45 2.53
CA PRO A 414 28.62 19.13 1.54
C PRO A 414 27.83 20.15 0.69
N ASN A 415 26.53 20.34 0.91
CA ASN A 415 25.62 21.11 0.07
C ASN A 415 25.94 22.62 0.08
N SER A 416 26.53 23.10 1.16
CA SER A 416 26.88 24.52 1.30
C SER A 416 28.31 24.74 1.80
N LYS A 417 28.85 25.94 1.50
CA LYS A 417 30.08 26.50 2.04
C LYS A 417 29.76 27.83 2.69
N GLY A 418 29.51 27.80 4.00
CA GLY A 418 29.05 28.98 4.75
C GLY A 418 27.64 29.40 4.31
N ALA A 419 27.47 30.62 3.81
CA ALA A 419 26.18 31.14 3.38
C ALA A 419 25.80 30.80 1.92
N PHE A 420 26.68 30.15 1.16
CA PHE A 420 26.50 29.88 -0.25
C PHE A 420 26.31 28.40 -0.54
N LEU A 421 25.31 28.09 -1.36
CA LEU A 421 25.10 26.75 -1.89
C LEU A 421 26.28 26.36 -2.81
N ASP A 422 26.73 25.08 -2.72
CA ASP A 422 27.68 24.47 -3.66
C ASP A 422 26.97 23.45 -4.54
N PRO A 423 26.41 23.86 -5.71
CA PRO A 423 25.66 22.94 -6.58
C PRO A 423 26.52 21.78 -7.08
N GLY A 424 27.83 21.99 -7.23
CA GLY A 424 28.75 20.93 -7.67
C GLY A 424 28.92 19.85 -6.62
N ALA A 425 29.01 20.23 -5.35
CA ALA A 425 29.08 19.27 -4.23
C ALA A 425 27.74 18.57 -4.02
N ALA A 426 26.62 19.33 -4.09
CA ALA A 426 25.26 18.75 -4.00
C ALA A 426 25.01 17.70 -5.08
N ARG A 427 25.43 17.94 -6.32
CA ARG A 427 25.31 16.97 -7.42
C ARG A 427 26.11 15.70 -7.17
N ARG A 428 27.38 15.81 -6.77
CA ARG A 428 28.20 14.64 -6.43
C ARG A 428 27.63 13.83 -5.27
N ASP A 429 27.09 14.51 -4.27
CA ASP A 429 26.43 13.83 -3.15
C ASP A 429 25.13 13.14 -3.59
N THR A 430 24.39 13.73 -4.51
CA THR A 430 23.20 13.08 -5.12
C THR A 430 23.57 11.82 -5.88
N GLU A 431 24.66 11.86 -6.69
CA GLU A 431 25.15 10.69 -7.41
C GLU A 431 25.56 9.55 -6.47
N ARG A 432 26.20 9.90 -5.32
CA ARG A 432 26.52 8.95 -4.26
C ARG A 432 25.26 8.28 -3.71
N ILE A 433 24.25 9.08 -3.31
CA ILE A 433 23.00 8.56 -2.74
C ILE A 433 22.21 7.74 -3.75
N VAL A 434 22.13 8.18 -5.01
CA VAL A 434 21.48 7.42 -6.08
C VAL A 434 22.10 6.03 -6.22
N THR A 435 23.42 5.92 -6.06
CA THR A 435 24.14 4.66 -6.13
C THR A 435 23.97 3.81 -4.86
N GLU A 436 24.15 4.41 -3.70
CA GLU A 436 24.11 3.76 -2.38
C GLU A 436 22.72 3.19 -2.06
N TYR A 437 21.65 3.93 -2.43
CA TYR A 437 20.26 3.54 -2.18
C TYR A 437 19.59 2.86 -3.39
N ASP A 438 20.35 2.51 -4.42
CA ASP A 438 19.87 1.86 -5.65
C ASP A 438 18.64 2.61 -6.24
N VAL A 439 18.73 3.92 -6.39
CA VAL A 439 17.68 4.74 -7.04
C VAL A 439 17.82 4.60 -8.55
N ARG A 440 16.87 3.93 -9.19
CA ARG A 440 16.89 3.75 -10.64
C ARG A 440 16.43 5.02 -11.34
N THR A 441 17.35 5.68 -12.01
CA THR A 441 17.14 6.95 -12.73
C THR A 441 18.03 7.04 -13.95
N PRO A 442 17.60 7.74 -15.03
CA PRO A 442 18.49 8.03 -16.16
C PRO A 442 19.56 9.09 -15.85
N GLY A 443 19.45 9.78 -14.71
CA GLY A 443 20.40 10.81 -14.26
C GLY A 443 19.83 11.68 -13.16
N ILE A 444 20.66 12.53 -12.55
CA ILE A 444 20.27 13.39 -11.42
C ILE A 444 19.57 14.69 -11.83
N ASP A 445 19.57 15.02 -13.12
CA ASP A 445 18.96 16.23 -13.69
C ASP A 445 17.52 16.04 -14.14
N VAL A 446 16.98 14.82 -14.07
CA VAL A 446 15.58 14.55 -14.38
C VAL A 446 14.67 14.99 -13.22
N PRO A 447 13.43 15.41 -13.49
CA PRO A 447 12.48 15.76 -12.45
C PRO A 447 12.08 14.52 -11.61
N ALA A 448 11.83 14.73 -10.33
CA ALA A 448 11.44 13.65 -9.41
C ALA A 448 10.13 12.93 -9.83
N SER A 449 9.26 13.62 -10.56
CA SER A 449 8.03 13.04 -11.15
C SER A 449 8.31 11.94 -12.17
N SER A 450 9.52 11.88 -12.76
CA SER A 450 9.90 10.82 -13.70
C SER A 450 10.24 9.49 -13.04
N LEU A 451 10.46 9.47 -11.72
CA LEU A 451 10.76 8.27 -10.98
C LEU A 451 9.49 7.46 -10.64
N SER A 452 9.63 6.13 -10.58
CA SER A 452 8.58 5.29 -9.95
C SER A 452 8.44 5.60 -8.46
N GLY A 453 7.28 5.28 -7.87
CA GLY A 453 7.02 5.51 -6.45
C GLY A 453 8.08 4.90 -5.53
N GLY A 454 8.55 3.68 -5.81
CA GLY A 454 9.64 3.03 -5.07
C GLY A 454 10.96 3.80 -5.16
N ASN A 455 11.33 4.31 -6.34
CA ASN A 455 12.56 5.09 -6.50
C ASN A 455 12.45 6.49 -5.88
N GLN A 456 11.27 7.10 -5.88
CA GLN A 456 10.99 8.33 -5.13
C GLN A 456 11.20 8.12 -3.63
N GLN A 457 10.70 7.01 -3.10
CA GLN A 457 10.83 6.68 -1.68
C GLN A 457 12.29 6.39 -1.31
N LYS A 458 13.02 5.61 -2.11
CA LYS A 458 14.46 5.37 -1.93
C LYS A 458 15.27 6.68 -1.91
N LEU A 459 14.92 7.65 -2.76
CA LEU A 459 15.56 8.96 -2.76
C LEU A 459 15.31 9.72 -1.44
N ILE A 460 14.07 9.68 -0.92
CA ILE A 460 13.74 10.31 0.38
C ILE A 460 14.50 9.62 1.51
N VAL A 461 14.44 8.28 1.58
CA VAL A 461 15.16 7.51 2.61
C VAL A 461 16.66 7.81 2.57
N GLY A 462 17.27 7.78 1.38
CA GLY A 462 18.67 8.12 1.20
C GLY A 462 19.01 9.55 1.62
N ARG A 463 18.14 10.51 1.32
CA ARG A 463 18.28 11.91 1.77
C ARG A 463 18.29 12.01 3.30
N GLU A 464 17.31 11.40 3.95
CA GLU A 464 17.12 11.54 5.39
C GLU A 464 18.14 10.77 6.21
N MET A 465 18.59 9.60 5.73
CA MET A 465 19.52 8.73 6.46
C MET A 465 20.99 9.08 6.22
N SER A 466 21.35 9.66 5.06
CA SER A 466 22.75 9.90 4.68
C SER A 466 23.49 10.94 5.52
N HIS A 467 22.80 11.69 6.38
CA HIS A 467 23.39 12.62 7.35
C HIS A 467 23.56 12.02 8.75
N HIS A 468 23.38 10.69 8.88
CA HIS A 468 23.46 9.97 10.17
C HIS A 468 22.63 10.66 11.27
N PRO A 469 21.30 10.75 11.09
CA PRO A 469 20.44 11.39 12.07
C PRO A 469 20.49 10.63 13.40
N LYS A 470 20.24 11.34 14.50
CA LYS A 470 20.09 10.74 15.84
C LYS A 470 18.73 10.08 16.02
N LEU A 471 17.71 10.70 15.41
CA LEU A 471 16.32 10.25 15.39
C LEU A 471 15.80 10.27 13.96
N LEU A 472 15.22 9.18 13.51
CA LEU A 472 14.46 9.11 12.27
C LEU A 472 12.96 9.01 12.61
N ILE A 473 12.18 9.97 12.15
CA ILE A 473 10.72 9.86 12.14
C ILE A 473 10.32 9.27 10.79
N ALA A 474 9.82 8.04 10.80
CA ALA A 474 9.43 7.29 9.61
C ALA A 474 7.90 7.12 9.58
N ALA A 475 7.20 8.01 8.88
CA ALA A 475 5.76 7.91 8.70
C ALA A 475 5.46 7.16 7.40
N HIS A 476 4.93 5.94 7.53
CA HIS A 476 4.63 5.03 6.43
C HIS A 476 5.80 4.87 5.43
N PRO A 477 7.01 4.50 5.88
CA PRO A 477 8.22 4.55 5.06
C PRO A 477 8.17 3.66 3.82
N THR A 478 7.31 2.65 3.79
CA THR A 478 7.16 1.74 2.66
C THR A 478 5.83 1.89 1.90
N ARG A 479 5.05 2.95 2.20
CA ARG A 479 3.75 3.18 1.53
C ARG A 479 3.91 3.35 0.02
N GLY A 480 3.26 2.46 -0.75
CA GLY A 480 3.23 2.53 -2.21
C GLY A 480 4.57 2.19 -2.88
N VAL A 481 5.40 1.37 -2.23
CA VAL A 481 6.58 0.75 -2.83
C VAL A 481 6.31 -0.74 -3.09
N ASP A 482 7.15 -1.38 -3.88
CA ASP A 482 7.10 -2.83 -4.09
C ASP A 482 7.84 -3.59 -2.98
N VAL A 483 7.60 -4.91 -2.89
CA VAL A 483 8.17 -5.78 -1.86
C VAL A 483 9.70 -5.73 -1.83
N GLY A 484 10.35 -5.60 -3.00
CA GLY A 484 11.80 -5.50 -3.08
C GLY A 484 12.33 -4.18 -2.51
N ALA A 485 11.67 -3.06 -2.82
CA ALA A 485 12.01 -1.76 -2.26
C ALA A 485 11.70 -1.70 -0.76
N GLN A 486 10.61 -2.33 -0.31
CA GLN A 486 10.26 -2.45 1.11
C GLN A 486 11.36 -3.18 1.89
N ALA A 487 11.78 -4.35 1.41
CA ALA A 487 12.84 -5.12 2.04
C ALA A 487 14.15 -4.31 2.16
N GLN A 488 14.53 -3.59 1.10
CA GLN A 488 15.73 -2.74 1.12
C GLN A 488 15.62 -1.59 2.14
N ILE A 489 14.47 -0.92 2.23
CA ILE A 489 14.25 0.15 3.22
C ILE A 489 14.33 -0.41 4.64
N TRP A 490 13.74 -1.57 4.88
CA TRP A 490 13.81 -2.24 6.19
C TRP A 490 15.24 -2.60 6.57
N ASP A 491 16.04 -3.13 5.64
CA ASP A 491 17.44 -3.47 5.89
C ASP A 491 18.29 -2.23 6.19
N GLN A 492 18.04 -1.13 5.49
CA GLN A 492 18.70 0.15 5.77
C GLN A 492 18.35 0.70 7.16
N ILE A 493 17.08 0.64 7.58
CA ILE A 493 16.66 1.04 8.92
C ILE A 493 17.32 0.14 9.98
N ARG A 494 17.36 -1.19 9.75
CA ARG A 494 17.99 -2.15 10.65
C ARG A 494 19.49 -1.91 10.80
N GLU A 495 20.19 -1.60 9.71
CA GLU A 495 21.62 -1.32 9.76
C GLU A 495 21.90 -0.02 10.51
N ALA A 496 21.20 1.06 10.21
CA ALA A 496 21.36 2.33 10.91
C ALA A 496 21.02 2.22 12.41
N ARG A 497 20.04 1.38 12.77
CA ARG A 497 19.70 1.06 14.15
C ARG A 497 20.88 0.41 14.91
N ARG A 498 21.63 -0.50 14.27
CA ARG A 498 22.84 -1.09 14.85
C ARG A 498 23.93 -0.05 15.14
N GLU A 499 23.93 1.04 14.37
CA GLU A 499 24.83 2.19 14.57
C GLU A 499 24.30 3.18 15.63
N GLY A 500 23.15 2.91 16.25
CA GLY A 500 22.57 3.69 17.34
C GLY A 500 21.46 4.68 16.92
N LEU A 501 20.97 4.62 15.68
CA LEU A 501 19.82 5.39 15.25
C LEU A 501 18.58 5.03 16.07
N ALA A 502 17.91 6.04 16.66
CA ALA A 502 16.57 5.90 17.23
C ALA A 502 15.53 6.13 16.14
N VAL A 503 14.46 5.32 16.10
CA VAL A 503 13.43 5.42 15.09
C VAL A 503 12.05 5.52 15.73
N LEU A 504 11.29 6.56 15.36
CA LEU A 504 9.85 6.64 15.58
C LEU A 504 9.16 6.18 14.31
N LEU A 505 8.65 4.95 14.32
CA LEU A 505 7.95 4.35 13.19
C LEU A 505 6.43 4.54 13.36
N ILE A 506 5.79 5.15 12.38
CA ILE A 506 4.32 5.25 12.31
C ILE A 506 3.87 4.51 11.07
N SER A 507 3.02 3.52 11.22
CA SER A 507 2.48 2.76 10.10
C SER A 507 1.07 2.25 10.39
N ALA A 508 0.27 2.08 9.34
CA ALA A 508 -0.97 1.32 9.36
C ALA A 508 -0.74 -0.14 8.90
N ASP A 509 0.45 -0.45 8.39
CA ASP A 509 0.86 -1.79 7.98
C ASP A 509 1.35 -2.56 9.21
N LEU A 510 0.56 -3.57 9.62
CA LEU A 510 0.86 -4.37 10.82
C LEU A 510 2.13 -5.20 10.65
N ASP A 511 2.39 -5.70 9.44
CA ASP A 511 3.61 -6.47 9.14
C ASP A 511 4.85 -5.58 9.26
N GLU A 512 4.75 -4.31 8.83
CA GLU A 512 5.82 -3.32 8.98
C GLU A 512 6.08 -3.01 10.47
N LEU A 513 5.02 -2.76 11.24
CA LEU A 513 5.12 -2.48 12.67
C LEU A 513 5.72 -3.67 13.44
N ILE A 514 5.15 -4.86 13.29
CA ILE A 514 5.61 -6.08 13.95
C ILE A 514 7.03 -6.45 13.45
N GLY A 515 7.27 -6.27 12.14
CA GLY A 515 8.53 -6.63 11.49
C GLY A 515 9.75 -5.78 11.87
N LEU A 516 9.57 -4.49 12.19
CA LEU A 516 10.66 -3.55 12.43
C LEU A 516 10.79 -3.12 13.89
N SER A 517 9.69 -3.04 14.65
CA SER A 517 9.69 -2.41 15.97
C SER A 517 10.33 -3.30 17.06
N ASP A 518 10.96 -2.67 18.05
CA ASP A 518 11.39 -3.27 19.31
C ASP A 518 10.32 -3.11 20.39
N SER A 519 9.52 -2.03 20.30
CA SER A 519 8.38 -1.76 21.17
C SER A 519 7.23 -1.17 20.34
N LEU A 520 6.00 -1.48 20.73
CA LEU A 520 4.80 -0.96 20.07
C LEU A 520 3.93 -0.17 21.06
N ARG A 521 3.38 0.93 20.56
CA ARG A 521 2.35 1.72 21.22
C ARG A 521 1.13 1.81 20.32
N VAL A 522 -0.06 1.82 20.89
CA VAL A 522 -1.30 2.02 20.12
C VAL A 522 -1.87 3.39 20.42
N MET A 523 -2.08 4.18 19.37
CA MET A 523 -2.67 5.51 19.47
C MET A 523 -4.14 5.48 19.06
N TYR A 524 -5.01 5.92 19.96
CA TYR A 524 -6.43 6.02 19.73
C TYR A 524 -6.98 7.34 20.29
N ARG A 525 -7.65 8.13 19.44
CA ARG A 525 -8.23 9.45 19.78
C ARG A 525 -7.26 10.38 20.52
N GLY A 526 -6.03 10.46 20.03
CA GLY A 526 -5.01 11.36 20.57
C GLY A 526 -4.26 10.85 21.80
N ARG A 527 -4.55 9.65 22.30
CA ARG A 527 -3.92 9.07 23.50
C ARG A 527 -3.20 7.77 23.15
N LEU A 528 -2.13 7.47 23.86
CA LEU A 528 -1.54 6.13 23.85
C LEU A 528 -2.37 5.24 24.79
N VAL A 529 -3.06 4.24 24.23
CA VAL A 529 -4.05 3.43 24.95
C VAL A 529 -3.55 2.03 25.28
N ALA A 530 -2.52 1.56 24.59
CA ALA A 530 -1.95 0.25 24.83
C ALA A 530 -0.45 0.20 24.48
N ASP A 531 0.25 -0.71 25.16
CA ASP A 531 1.63 -1.11 24.94
C ASP A 531 1.64 -2.57 24.49
N ALA A 532 2.51 -2.91 23.52
CA ALA A 532 2.62 -4.27 23.04
C ALA A 532 4.07 -4.66 22.74
N ASP A 533 4.37 -5.94 22.96
CA ASP A 533 5.61 -6.56 22.51
C ASP A 533 5.39 -7.08 21.07
N PRO A 534 6.17 -6.58 20.07
CA PRO A 534 6.07 -7.08 18.69
C PRO A 534 6.33 -8.57 18.54
N ALA A 535 7.06 -9.19 19.48
CA ALA A 535 7.36 -10.62 19.46
C ALA A 535 6.21 -11.48 19.97
N ALA A 536 5.27 -10.90 20.71
CA ALA A 536 4.18 -11.61 21.38
C ALA A 536 2.79 -11.30 20.79
N ILE A 537 2.62 -10.13 20.14
CA ILE A 537 1.32 -9.68 19.65
C ILE A 537 0.98 -10.26 18.27
N THR A 538 -0.30 -10.62 18.06
CA THR A 538 -0.81 -10.98 16.74
C THR A 538 -1.33 -9.75 15.97
N PRO A 539 -1.39 -9.80 14.62
CA PRO A 539 -1.99 -8.74 13.82
C PRO A 539 -3.45 -8.44 14.20
N GLU A 540 -4.23 -9.48 14.57
CA GLU A 540 -5.63 -9.36 14.97
C GLU A 540 -5.79 -8.61 16.29
N GLU A 541 -4.95 -8.90 17.28
CA GLU A 541 -4.93 -8.21 18.58
C GLU A 541 -4.52 -6.75 18.43
N LEU A 542 -3.46 -6.49 17.64
CA LEU A 542 -3.02 -5.13 17.33
C LEU A 542 -4.10 -4.35 16.58
N GLY A 543 -4.74 -4.96 15.58
CA GLY A 543 -5.86 -4.38 14.84
C GLY A 543 -7.07 -4.05 15.72
N SER A 544 -7.39 -4.92 16.68
CA SER A 544 -8.46 -4.69 17.67
C SER A 544 -8.15 -3.50 18.57
N ALA A 545 -6.92 -3.37 19.06
CA ALA A 545 -6.49 -2.23 19.87
C ALA A 545 -6.54 -0.90 19.10
N MET A 546 -6.17 -0.90 17.81
CA MET A 546 -6.21 0.27 16.94
C MET A 546 -7.63 0.85 16.77
N THR A 547 -8.67 0.00 16.92
CA THR A 547 -10.08 0.42 16.87
C THR A 547 -10.65 0.80 18.24
N GLY A 548 -9.85 0.72 19.30
CA GLY A 548 -10.24 1.03 20.67
C GLY A 548 -11.02 -0.07 21.39
N ALA A 549 -11.06 -1.28 20.82
CA ALA A 549 -11.75 -2.43 21.43
C ALA A 549 -10.90 -3.10 22.54
N ALA A 550 -9.57 -2.92 22.51
CA ALA A 550 -8.65 -3.40 23.55
C ALA A 550 -7.78 -2.24 24.05
N THR A 551 -7.54 -2.19 25.38
CA THR A 551 -6.69 -1.18 26.01
C THR A 551 -5.82 -1.81 27.10
N GLY A 552 -4.64 -1.26 27.37
CA GLY A 552 -3.72 -1.74 28.39
C GLY A 552 -2.52 -2.51 27.83
N HIS A 553 -1.89 -3.34 28.62
CA HIS A 553 -0.78 -4.19 28.17
C HIS A 553 -1.32 -5.40 27.42
N LEU A 554 -0.92 -5.55 26.17
CA LEU A 554 -1.38 -6.63 25.29
C LEU A 554 -0.31 -7.73 25.28
N GLU A 555 -0.56 -8.81 26.02
CA GLU A 555 0.25 -10.03 26.03
C GLU A 555 -0.57 -11.20 25.47
N HIS A 556 0.08 -12.09 24.74
CA HIS A 556 -0.55 -13.32 24.26
C HIS A 556 -1.02 -14.16 25.46
N PRO A 557 -2.27 -14.69 25.48
CA PRO A 557 -2.78 -15.50 26.58
C PRO A 557 -1.99 -16.79 26.84
N ASP A 558 -1.23 -17.28 25.84
CA ASP A 558 -0.27 -18.37 25.97
C ASP A 558 1.14 -17.76 25.89
N GLY A 559 1.67 -17.26 27.00
CA GLY A 559 3.01 -16.63 27.07
C GLY A 559 4.09 -17.48 26.38
N PRO A 560 5.23 -16.87 25.97
CA PRO A 560 6.29 -17.59 25.27
C PRO A 560 6.72 -18.82 26.10
N PRO A 561 7.06 -19.94 25.45
CA PRO A 561 7.49 -21.14 26.16
C PRO A 561 8.68 -20.76 27.08
N PRO A 562 8.70 -21.20 28.33
CA PRO A 562 9.73 -20.80 29.30
C PRO A 562 11.11 -21.10 28.72
N VAL A 563 11.97 -20.09 28.71
CA VAL A 563 13.36 -20.21 28.27
C VAL A 563 14.03 -21.25 29.19
N PRO A 564 14.60 -22.35 28.67
CA PRO A 564 15.22 -23.35 29.51
C PRO A 564 16.39 -22.73 30.29
N GLY A 565 16.23 -22.54 31.60
CA GLY A 565 17.26 -21.99 32.48
C GLY A 565 16.95 -20.68 33.21
N ALA A 566 15.81 -20.03 32.97
CA ALA A 566 15.37 -18.88 33.78
C ALA A 566 14.82 -19.38 35.13
N ARG A 567 15.43 -18.99 36.23
CA ARG A 567 14.94 -19.26 37.59
C ARG A 567 13.68 -18.43 37.83
N THR A 568 12.59 -19.10 38.17
CA THR A 568 11.38 -18.41 38.64
C THR A 568 11.57 -17.85 40.05
N PRO A 569 10.89 -16.75 40.44
CA PRO A 569 10.97 -16.17 41.78
C PRO A 569 10.52 -17.11 42.92
N GLU A 570 10.03 -18.29 42.66
CA GLU A 570 9.57 -19.28 43.65
C GLU A 570 10.69 -20.22 44.17
N ASP A 571 11.94 -20.11 43.67
CA ASP A 571 13.06 -20.96 44.05
C ASP A 571 13.97 -20.37 45.19
N GLU A 572 13.55 -19.32 45.89
CA GLU A 572 14.23 -18.89 47.11
C GLU A 572 13.73 -19.68 48.33
N PRO A 573 14.60 -20.37 49.07
CA PRO A 573 14.21 -21.09 50.27
C PRO A 573 13.76 -20.14 51.36
N SER A 574 12.52 -20.29 51.86
CA SER A 574 11.99 -19.63 53.04
C SER A 574 12.89 -19.86 54.26
N GLU A 575 13.65 -18.83 54.69
CA GLU A 575 14.29 -18.87 56.00
C GLU A 575 13.25 -18.72 57.11
N ALA A 576 13.12 -19.80 57.87
CA ALA A 576 12.28 -19.91 59.06
C ALA A 576 12.87 -19.01 60.17
N VAL A 577 12.18 -17.93 60.52
CA VAL A 577 12.43 -17.17 61.75
C VAL A 577 11.73 -17.85 62.89
N ALA A 578 12.56 -18.52 63.76
CA ALA A 578 12.14 -19.07 65.04
C ALA A 578 11.74 -17.98 66.03
N GLY A 579 10.67 -18.19 66.73
CA GLY A 579 10.06 -17.29 67.68
C GLY A 579 10.85 -17.10 68.99
N SER A 580 10.63 -15.97 69.62
CA SER A 580 10.70 -15.88 71.09
C SER A 580 9.54 -15.01 71.59
N GLN A 581 8.72 -15.64 72.40
CA GLN A 581 7.78 -15.02 73.33
C GLN A 581 8.54 -14.26 74.40
N ASN A 582 8.05 -13.07 74.82
CA ASN A 582 7.78 -12.76 76.23
C ASN A 582 7.02 -11.44 76.35
N ASP A 583 5.90 -11.59 76.94
CA ASP A 583 5.21 -10.82 78.01
C ASP A 583 5.87 -9.50 78.44
N ASP A 584 5.14 -8.39 78.53
CA ASP A 584 4.44 -7.86 79.71
C ASP A 584 3.88 -6.44 79.45
N HIS A 585 2.70 -6.21 79.93
CA HIS A 585 1.97 -5.00 80.17
C HIS A 585 2.47 -4.33 81.47
N PRO A 586 1.99 -3.11 81.96
CA PRO A 586 1.33 -1.97 81.34
C PRO A 586 1.74 -0.57 81.93
N ARG A 587 0.95 0.51 81.58
CA ARG A 587 0.66 1.79 82.27
C ARG A 587 1.56 2.98 81.91
N GLU A 588 0.95 4.00 81.55
CA GLU A 588 0.18 5.12 82.05
C GLU A 588 0.87 6.49 81.79
N ASP A 589 0.04 7.39 81.38
CA ASP A 589 -0.02 8.82 81.68
C ASP A 589 1.03 9.83 81.21
N GLY A 590 0.48 10.86 80.63
CA GLY A 590 0.83 12.21 81.03
C GLY A 590 1.30 13.17 79.95
N ASP A 591 0.37 13.82 79.36
CA ASP A 591 0.14 15.30 79.43
C ASP A 591 1.28 16.26 79.00
N THR A 592 0.80 17.22 78.23
CA THR A 592 1.23 18.61 78.09
C THR A 592 2.55 18.97 77.40
N ARG A 593 2.53 19.48 76.25
CA ARG A 593 2.47 20.92 75.83
C ARG A 593 2.62 21.08 74.29
#